data_928916cd193be02e9208fad3f555f147
#
_entry.id   928916cd193be02e9208fad3f555f147
#
_cell.length_a   1.000
_cell.length_b   1.000
_cell.length_c   1.000
_cell.angle_alpha   90.00
_cell.angle_beta   90.00
_cell.angle_gamma   90.00
#
_symmetry.space_group_name_H-M   'P 1'
#
loop_
_entity.id
_entity.type
_entity.pdbx_description
1 polymer ?
#
loop_
_entity_poly.entity_id
_entity_poly.type
_entity_poly.pdbx_seq_one_letter_code
_entity_poly.pdbx_strand_id
1 'polypeptide(L)'
;MARIRSFNLDRWSEPDETPVLFVAVCQDESLPGCNDTDTGLALANMTDAAWAHGVGSCIMGAIDRPAIKELLGLGENLRLHSVVAFGYPTHKSHLVAMQNGNVKYYLDDARDYCVPKRPMEEILLKTL
;
A
#
# COMPACT_ATOMS: atom_id res chain seq x y z
N MET A 1 -7.84 13.47 11.67
CA MET A 1 -7.53 13.01 10.29
C MET A 1 -6.15 13.44 9.77
N ALA A 2 -5.56 14.55 10.21
CA ALA A 2 -4.26 15.03 9.70
C ALA A 2 -3.03 14.11 9.97
N ARG A 3 -3.10 13.17 10.92
CA ARG A 3 -1.96 12.31 11.32
C ARG A 3 -1.81 11.00 10.56
N ILE A 4 -2.79 10.62 9.74
CA ILE A 4 -2.73 9.41 8.90
C ILE A 4 -2.18 9.73 7.49
N ARG A 5 -1.96 11.00 7.18
CA ARG A 5 -1.34 11.38 5.92
C ARG A 5 0.07 10.80 5.84
N SER A 6 0.27 9.82 4.96
CA SER A 6 1.60 9.29 4.72
C SER A 6 2.44 10.35 4.01
N PHE A 7 3.74 10.34 4.28
CA PHE A 7 4.73 11.21 3.65
C PHE A 7 4.69 11.17 2.10
N ASN A 8 4.10 10.13 1.52
CA ASN A 8 4.03 9.94 0.07
C ASN A 8 2.75 10.50 -0.56
N LEU A 9 1.64 10.59 0.17
CA LEU A 9 0.38 11.12 -0.37
C LEU A 9 0.43 12.65 -0.51
N ASP A 10 1.08 13.35 0.40
CA ASP A 10 1.17 14.82 0.37
C ASP A 10 1.98 15.36 -0.82
N ARG A 11 2.75 14.50 -1.49
CA ARG A 11 3.62 14.89 -2.60
C ARG A 11 2.95 14.80 -3.97
N TRP A 12 1.87 14.02 -4.10
CA TRP A 12 1.33 13.63 -5.40
C TRP A 12 -0.19 13.80 -5.53
N SER A 13 -0.91 14.02 -4.42
CA SER A 13 -2.35 14.24 -4.45
C SER A 13 -2.68 15.71 -4.62
N GLU A 14 -3.67 15.99 -5.44
CA GLU A 14 -4.28 17.31 -5.47
C GLU A 14 -4.98 17.59 -4.12
N PRO A 15 -5.16 18.87 -3.71
CA PRO A 15 -5.72 19.20 -2.41
C PRO A 15 -7.08 18.56 -2.10
N ASP A 16 -7.85 18.25 -3.13
CA ASP A 16 -9.20 17.69 -3.02
C ASP A 16 -9.25 16.16 -3.14
N GLU A 17 -8.11 15.49 -3.41
CA GLU A 17 -8.01 14.05 -3.55
C GLU A 17 -7.75 13.40 -2.18
N THR A 18 -8.79 12.96 -1.51
CA THR A 18 -8.66 12.25 -0.24
C THR A 18 -9.18 10.82 -0.35
N PRO A 19 -8.47 9.82 0.23
CA PRO A 19 -9.01 8.49 0.37
C PRO A 19 -10.32 8.51 1.17
N VAL A 20 -11.26 7.64 0.78
CA VAL A 20 -12.58 7.55 1.43
C VAL A 20 -12.59 6.61 2.64
N LEU A 21 -11.62 5.68 2.71
CA LEU A 21 -11.51 4.71 3.78
C LEU A 21 -10.04 4.45 4.12
N PHE A 22 -9.75 4.31 5.41
CA PHE A 22 -8.48 3.82 5.92
C PHE A 22 -8.70 2.54 6.74
N VAL A 23 -7.89 1.53 6.49
CA VAL A 23 -7.91 0.26 7.23
C VAL A 23 -6.57 0.09 7.93
N ALA A 24 -6.58 0.06 9.26
CA ALA A 24 -5.41 -0.31 10.06
C ALA A 24 -5.30 -1.84 10.11
N VAL A 25 -4.19 -2.37 9.61
CA VAL A 25 -3.91 -3.80 9.59
C VAL A 25 -2.99 -4.13 10.75
N CYS A 26 -3.52 -4.93 11.69
CA CYS A 26 -2.83 -5.28 12.92
C CYS A 26 -2.61 -6.79 12.99
N GLN A 27 -1.53 -7.15 13.69
CA GLN A 27 -1.27 -8.52 14.12
C GLN A 27 -1.54 -8.60 15.63
N ASP A 28 -2.27 -9.62 16.05
CA ASP A 28 -2.46 -9.91 17.47
C ASP A 28 -1.32 -10.82 17.97
N GLU A 29 -0.34 -10.23 18.63
CA GLU A 29 0.85 -10.93 19.12
C GLU A 29 0.56 -11.85 20.30
N SER A 30 -0.66 -11.82 20.86
CA SER A 30 -1.10 -12.81 21.86
C SER A 30 -1.48 -14.16 21.25
N LEU A 31 -1.69 -14.21 19.94
CA LEU A 31 -2.05 -15.42 19.22
C LEU A 31 -0.81 -16.15 18.69
N PRO A 32 -0.73 -17.48 18.85
CA PRO A 32 0.37 -18.24 18.29
C PRO A 32 0.31 -18.27 16.76
N GLY A 33 1.48 -18.19 16.11
CA GLY A 33 1.60 -18.31 14.66
C GLY A 33 1.36 -17.02 13.88
N CYS A 34 1.13 -15.90 14.56
CA CYS A 34 1.02 -14.60 13.89
C CYS A 34 2.33 -14.24 13.17
N ASN A 35 2.28 -13.98 11.87
CA ASN A 35 3.45 -13.68 11.07
C ASN A 35 3.15 -12.69 9.92
N ASP A 36 4.23 -12.13 9.34
CA ASP A 36 4.13 -11.13 8.28
C ASP A 36 3.63 -11.72 6.96
N THR A 37 3.78 -13.05 6.74
CA THR A 37 3.28 -13.72 5.54
C THR A 37 1.75 -13.68 5.51
N ASP A 38 1.08 -14.01 6.61
CA ASP A 38 -0.38 -13.96 6.70
C ASP A 38 -0.89 -12.52 6.51
N THR A 39 -0.19 -11.56 7.08
CA THR A 39 -0.51 -10.15 6.89
C THR A 39 -0.35 -9.72 5.43
N GLY A 40 0.71 -10.17 4.75
CA GLY A 40 0.92 -9.90 3.33
C GLY A 40 -0.17 -10.50 2.45
N LEU A 41 -0.60 -11.74 2.73
CA LEU A 41 -1.71 -12.38 2.02
C LEU A 41 -3.04 -11.67 2.26
N ALA A 42 -3.33 -11.25 3.50
CA ALA A 42 -4.52 -10.47 3.82
C ALA A 42 -4.54 -9.13 3.08
N LEU A 43 -3.40 -8.43 3.04
CA LEU A 43 -3.23 -7.18 2.30
C LEU A 43 -3.47 -7.39 0.80
N ALA A 44 -2.87 -8.42 0.20
CA ALA A 44 -3.05 -8.73 -1.22
C ALA A 44 -4.53 -9.01 -1.54
N ASN A 45 -5.17 -9.91 -0.79
CA ASN A 45 -6.58 -10.24 -1.01
C ASN A 45 -7.50 -9.02 -0.87
N MET A 46 -7.25 -8.17 0.11
CA MET A 46 -8.05 -6.96 0.35
C MET A 46 -7.90 -5.95 -0.80
N THR A 47 -6.68 -5.70 -1.25
CA THR A 47 -6.42 -4.76 -2.34
C THR A 47 -6.90 -5.28 -3.69
N ASP A 48 -6.77 -6.58 -3.97
CA ASP A 48 -7.26 -7.20 -5.18
C ASP A 48 -8.80 -7.21 -5.24
N ALA A 49 -9.45 -7.53 -4.12
CA ALA A 49 -10.91 -7.44 -4.02
C ALA A 49 -11.41 -6.01 -4.25
N ALA A 50 -10.75 -5.02 -3.64
CA ALA A 50 -11.08 -3.60 -3.86
C ALA A 50 -10.93 -3.21 -5.33
N TRP A 51 -9.84 -3.61 -5.97
CA TRP A 51 -9.59 -3.34 -7.38
C TRP A 51 -10.63 -3.96 -8.31
N ALA A 52 -11.10 -5.17 -8.01
CA ALA A 52 -12.18 -5.82 -8.75
C ALA A 52 -13.50 -5.02 -8.72
N HIS A 53 -13.66 -4.13 -7.74
CA HIS A 53 -14.79 -3.20 -7.64
C HIS A 53 -14.46 -1.77 -8.09
N GLY A 54 -13.33 -1.57 -8.76
CA GLY A 54 -12.90 -0.24 -9.24
C GLY A 54 -12.37 0.69 -8.15
N VAL A 55 -12.02 0.14 -6.99
CA VAL A 55 -11.48 0.90 -5.85
C VAL A 55 -9.96 0.74 -5.82
N GLY A 56 -9.25 1.85 -5.94
CA GLY A 56 -7.80 1.89 -5.80
C GLY A 56 -7.37 1.80 -4.34
N SER A 57 -6.12 1.39 -4.12
CA SER A 57 -5.56 1.25 -2.78
C SER A 57 -4.10 1.68 -2.71
N CYS A 58 -3.69 2.10 -1.51
CA CYS A 58 -2.29 2.38 -1.20
C CYS A 58 -1.93 1.77 0.15
N ILE A 59 -1.00 0.82 0.16
CA ILE A 59 -0.47 0.21 1.38
C ILE A 59 0.65 1.11 1.92
N MET A 60 0.45 1.65 3.12
CA MET A 60 1.36 2.58 3.76
C MET A 60 2.11 1.89 4.91
N GLY A 61 3.44 1.80 4.78
CA GLY A 61 4.33 1.27 5.82
C GLY A 61 5.10 2.36 6.58
N ALA A 62 5.36 3.51 5.94
CA ALA A 62 6.01 4.66 6.56
C ALA A 62 4.96 5.52 7.29
N ILE A 63 4.54 5.07 8.46
CA ILE A 63 3.44 5.65 9.27
C ILE A 63 3.91 5.90 10.72
N ASP A 64 3.29 6.84 11.38
CA ASP A 64 3.47 7.08 12.82
C ASP A 64 2.63 6.07 13.62
N ARG A 65 3.20 4.88 13.86
CA ARG A 65 2.53 3.78 14.56
C ARG A 65 2.07 4.15 15.98
N PRO A 66 2.90 4.77 16.82
CA PRO A 66 2.49 5.18 18.15
C PRO A 66 1.26 6.10 18.13
N ALA A 67 1.29 7.15 17.32
CA ALA A 67 0.18 8.10 17.23
C ALA A 67 -1.11 7.46 16.69
N ILE A 68 -1.00 6.52 15.74
CA ILE A 68 -2.17 5.80 15.20
C ILE A 68 -2.72 4.80 16.22
N LYS A 69 -1.87 4.08 16.94
CA LYS A 69 -2.30 3.18 18.02
C LYS A 69 -3.08 3.94 19.10
N GLU A 70 -2.55 5.08 19.53
CA GLU A 70 -3.23 5.97 20.48
C GLU A 70 -4.58 6.46 19.95
N LEU A 71 -4.60 6.97 18.69
CA LEU A 71 -5.82 7.49 18.05
C LEU A 71 -6.94 6.44 17.96
N LEU A 72 -6.57 5.17 17.68
CA LEU A 72 -7.52 4.07 17.50
C LEU A 72 -7.79 3.29 18.80
N GLY A 73 -7.11 3.61 19.89
CA GLY A 73 -7.24 2.90 21.17
C GLY A 73 -6.79 1.44 21.08
N LEU A 74 -5.77 1.13 20.28
CA LEU A 74 -5.29 -0.24 20.08
C LEU A 74 -4.52 -0.72 21.32
N GLY A 75 -4.85 -1.95 21.78
CA GLY A 75 -4.15 -2.60 22.88
C GLY A 75 -2.68 -2.91 22.60
N GLU A 76 -1.90 -3.13 23.65
CA GLU A 76 -0.46 -3.44 23.54
C GLU A 76 -0.17 -4.71 22.74
N ASN A 77 -1.08 -5.70 22.82
CA ASN A 77 -0.97 -6.94 22.07
C ASN A 77 -1.17 -6.79 20.55
N LEU A 78 -1.66 -5.63 20.09
CA LEU A 78 -1.89 -5.37 18.68
C LEU A 78 -0.70 -4.61 18.07
N ARG A 79 0.09 -5.31 17.27
CA ARG A 79 1.16 -4.70 16.45
C ARG A 79 0.57 -4.12 15.19
N LEU A 80 0.54 -2.81 15.06
CA LEU A 80 0.12 -2.15 13.82
C LEU A 80 1.18 -2.39 12.73
N HIS A 81 0.83 -3.16 11.72
CA HIS A 81 1.71 -3.49 10.60
C HIS A 81 1.73 -2.36 9.57
N SER A 82 0.57 -2.03 9.04
CA SER A 82 0.39 -1.01 7.99
C SER A 82 -1.00 -0.38 8.06
N VAL A 83 -1.17 0.71 7.31
CA VAL A 83 -2.48 1.30 7.03
C VAL A 83 -2.70 1.23 5.53
N VAL A 84 -3.88 0.79 5.10
CA VAL A 84 -4.28 0.81 3.70
C VAL A 84 -5.28 1.94 3.50
N ALA A 85 -4.98 2.82 2.55
CA ALA A 85 -5.91 3.83 2.08
C ALA A 85 -6.66 3.29 0.86
N PHE A 86 -7.96 3.50 0.80
CA PHE A 86 -8.83 3.14 -0.32
C PHE A 86 -9.54 4.36 -0.86
N GLY A 87 -9.72 4.41 -2.18
CA GLY A 87 -10.42 5.51 -2.85
C GLY A 87 -10.67 5.20 -4.32
N TYR A 88 -11.46 6.02 -4.96
CA TYR A 88 -11.66 5.90 -6.41
C TYR A 88 -10.47 6.56 -7.12
N PRO A 89 -9.75 5.82 -8.00
CA PRO A 89 -8.57 6.35 -8.66
C PRO A 89 -8.97 7.45 -9.67
N THR A 90 -8.25 8.56 -9.61
CA THR A 90 -8.36 9.66 -10.58
C THR A 90 -7.30 9.58 -11.67
N HIS A 91 -6.29 8.70 -11.49
CA HIS A 91 -5.20 8.43 -12.41
C HIS A 91 -5.24 6.99 -12.90
N LYS A 92 -4.60 6.75 -14.03
CA LYS A 92 -4.29 5.39 -14.48
C LYS A 92 -2.92 4.96 -13.95
N SER A 93 -2.70 3.66 -13.95
CA SER A 93 -1.40 3.07 -13.64
C SER A 93 -0.98 2.13 -14.75
N HIS A 94 0.25 2.30 -15.22
CA HIS A 94 0.82 1.51 -16.30
C HIS A 94 2.03 0.72 -15.81
N LEU A 95 2.09 -0.56 -16.14
CA LEU A 95 3.31 -1.33 -15.96
C LEU A 95 4.26 -0.99 -17.11
N VAL A 96 5.48 -0.58 -16.77
CA VAL A 96 6.53 -0.27 -17.74
C VAL A 96 7.76 -1.12 -17.49
N ALA A 97 8.55 -1.37 -18.54
CA ALA A 97 9.80 -2.10 -18.39
C ALA A 97 10.80 -1.31 -17.53
N MET A 98 11.42 -1.99 -16.59
CA MET A 98 12.51 -1.43 -15.79
C MET A 98 13.70 -1.05 -16.68
N GLN A 99 14.26 0.13 -16.48
CA GLN A 99 15.46 0.58 -17.17
C GLN A 99 16.58 0.83 -16.17
N ASN A 100 17.78 0.36 -16.48
CA ASN A 100 19.00 0.58 -15.69
C ASN A 100 18.86 0.20 -14.19
N GLY A 101 18.07 -0.83 -13.88
CA GLY A 101 17.83 -1.27 -12.51
C GLY A 101 16.92 -0.36 -11.67
N ASN A 102 16.38 0.71 -12.24
CA ASN A 102 15.54 1.65 -11.53
C ASN A 102 14.09 1.14 -11.47
N VAL A 103 13.62 0.82 -10.26
CA VAL A 103 12.25 0.35 -9.99
C VAL A 103 11.34 1.46 -9.43
N LYS A 104 11.85 2.69 -9.32
CA LYS A 104 11.09 3.81 -8.76
C LYS A 104 10.01 4.25 -9.74
N TYR A 105 8.75 4.26 -9.29
CA TYR A 105 7.64 4.77 -10.09
C TYR A 105 7.76 6.28 -10.34
N TYR A 106 7.13 6.75 -11.41
CA TYR A 106 7.08 8.15 -11.80
C TYR A 106 5.73 8.48 -12.43
N LEU A 107 5.43 9.76 -12.59
CA LEU A 107 4.29 10.25 -13.34
C LEU A 107 4.74 10.62 -14.76
N ASP A 108 3.94 10.27 -15.75
CA ASP A 108 4.10 10.76 -17.12
C ASP A 108 3.49 12.16 -17.31
N ASP A 109 3.52 12.65 -18.53
CA ASP A 109 2.99 13.99 -18.88
C ASP A 109 1.46 14.08 -18.70
N ALA A 110 0.74 12.95 -18.73
CA ALA A 110 -0.69 12.88 -18.48
C ALA A 110 -1.01 12.74 -16.97
N ARG A 111 0.03 12.72 -16.12
CA ARG A 111 -0.04 12.45 -14.67
C ARG A 111 -0.53 11.04 -14.33
N ASP A 112 -0.39 10.11 -15.24
CA ASP A 112 -0.62 8.69 -14.98
C ASP A 112 0.63 8.04 -14.36
N TYR A 113 0.43 7.08 -13.46
CA TYR A 113 1.54 6.39 -12.78
C TYR A 113 2.20 5.37 -13.71
N CYS A 114 3.49 5.52 -13.94
CA CYS A 114 4.32 4.52 -14.59
C CYS A 114 5.09 3.72 -13.55
N VAL A 115 4.82 2.43 -13.47
CA VAL A 115 5.38 1.52 -12.45
C VAL A 115 6.36 0.56 -13.11
N PRO A 116 7.70 0.78 -12.99
CA PRO A 116 8.69 -0.10 -13.56
C PRO A 116 8.69 -1.48 -12.90
N LYS A 117 8.69 -2.53 -13.72
CA LYS A 117 8.78 -3.92 -13.26
C LYS A 117 9.99 -4.62 -13.86
N ARG A 118 10.58 -5.51 -13.07
CA ARG A 118 11.63 -6.41 -13.53
C ARG A 118 11.06 -7.37 -14.59
N PRO A 119 11.81 -7.71 -15.63
CA PRO A 119 11.39 -8.74 -16.57
C PRO A 119 11.29 -10.11 -15.86
N MET A 120 10.47 -10.99 -16.42
CA MET A 120 10.22 -12.31 -15.81
C MET A 120 11.49 -13.15 -15.70
N GLU A 121 12.41 -12.98 -16.63
CA GLU A 121 13.69 -13.70 -16.70
C GLU A 121 14.63 -13.35 -15.52
N GLU A 122 14.46 -12.17 -14.93
CA GLU A 122 15.20 -11.79 -13.72
C GLU A 122 14.56 -12.32 -12.43
N ILE A 123 13.27 -12.62 -12.47
CA ILE A 123 12.49 -13.06 -11.30
C ILE A 123 12.44 -14.57 -11.22
N LEU A 124 12.23 -15.24 -12.37
CA LEU A 124 12.14 -16.68 -12.47
C LEU A 124 13.51 -17.27 -12.72
N LEU A 125 14.14 -17.82 -11.68
CA LEU A 125 15.52 -18.30 -11.76
C LEU A 125 15.66 -19.63 -12.52
N LYS A 126 14.62 -20.45 -12.56
CA LYS A 126 14.62 -21.75 -13.26
C LYS A 126 13.20 -22.23 -13.55
N THR A 127 12.98 -22.69 -14.78
CA THR A 127 11.84 -23.52 -15.16
C THR A 127 12.28 -24.97 -15.28
N LEU A 128 11.51 -25.90 -14.72
CA LEU A 128 11.73 -27.35 -14.86
C LEU A 128 10.98 -27.87 -16.08
#